data_b5ed1d4b24f11bc14f8a08f4a584dc20
#
_entry.id   b5ed1d4b24f11bc14f8a08f4a584dc20
#
_cell.length_a   1.000
_cell.length_b   1.000
_cell.length_c   1.000
_cell.angle_alpha   90.00
_cell.angle_beta   90.00
_cell.angle_gamma   90.00
#
_symmetry.space_group_name_H-M   'P 1'
#
loop_
_entity.id
_entity.type
_entity.pdbx_description
1 polymer ?
#
loop_
_entity_poly.entity_id
_entity_poly.type
_entity_poly.pdbx_seq_one_letter_code
_entity_poly.pdbx_strand_id
1 'polypeptide(L)'
;AKGQEIKLSCIAKLGCGKEHAKWTPVSKCVFRPKPTISWDDNAVRALPPNLRNIIVDVCPAGVLGYEDERDRTSIVVKNEAAILDFTKDIQDLTKQLSPQNKPMFHASASTTDFVFEVESLGGVPVDDCVLCGLNEIKRKLTNLQVAVAEVAAEQA
;
A
#
# COMPACT_ATOMS: atom_id res chain seq x y z
N ALA A 1 -22.99 5.66 35.05
CA ALA A 1 -23.25 4.71 36.17
C ALA A 1 -24.64 4.10 36.01
N LYS A 2 -24.92 3.00 36.72
CA LYS A 2 -26.24 2.35 36.69
C LYS A 2 -27.32 3.34 37.11
N GLY A 3 -28.37 3.52 36.27
CA GLY A 3 -29.44 4.47 36.53
C GLY A 3 -29.25 5.88 35.92
N GLN A 4 -28.12 6.14 35.26
CA GLN A 4 -27.97 7.38 34.46
C GLN A 4 -28.67 7.23 33.13
N GLU A 5 -29.39 8.28 32.73
CA GLU A 5 -30.12 8.37 31.47
C GLU A 5 -29.72 9.63 30.72
N ILE A 6 -29.54 9.51 29.40
CA ILE A 6 -29.29 10.65 28.50
C ILE A 6 -30.44 10.74 27.52
N LYS A 7 -31.14 11.91 27.49
CA LYS A 7 -32.17 12.20 26.50
C LYS A 7 -31.63 13.26 25.53
N LEU A 8 -31.58 12.90 24.23
CA LEU A 8 -31.03 13.75 23.18
C LEU A 8 -32.10 13.96 22.09
N SER A 9 -32.12 15.16 21.51
CA SER A 9 -32.76 15.45 20.25
C SER A 9 -31.67 15.88 19.26
N CYS A 10 -31.53 15.15 18.16
CA CYS A 10 -30.48 15.39 17.18
C CYS A 10 -31.08 15.65 15.81
N ILE A 11 -30.55 16.65 15.10
CA ILE A 11 -30.90 16.92 13.70
C ILE A 11 -29.81 16.33 12.83
N ALA A 12 -30.14 15.36 11.97
CA ALA A 12 -29.26 14.79 10.99
C ALA A 12 -29.13 15.74 9.79
N LYS A 13 -27.88 15.98 9.35
CA LYS A 13 -27.55 16.82 8.19
C LYS A 13 -26.56 16.11 7.32
N LEU A 14 -26.75 16.17 6.00
CA LEU A 14 -25.75 15.72 5.03
C LEU A 14 -24.59 16.72 4.95
N GLY A 15 -23.39 16.20 4.77
CA GLY A 15 -22.17 16.98 4.57
C GLY A 15 -21.06 16.13 3.99
N CYS A 16 -19.94 16.75 3.66
CA CYS A 16 -18.77 16.05 3.14
C CYS A 16 -17.56 16.26 4.04
N GLY A 17 -16.66 15.28 4.05
CA GLY A 17 -15.45 15.28 4.88
C GLY A 17 -14.54 16.49 4.67
N LYS A 18 -14.61 17.13 3.48
CA LYS A 18 -13.86 18.37 3.19
C LYS A 18 -14.38 19.56 4.01
N GLU A 19 -15.68 19.61 4.31
CA GLU A 19 -16.26 20.67 5.13
C GLU A 19 -15.97 20.46 6.62
N HIS A 20 -16.15 19.21 7.09
CA HIS A 20 -15.85 18.83 8.47
C HIS A 20 -15.61 17.33 8.59
N ALA A 21 -14.60 16.93 9.33
CA ALA A 21 -14.19 15.54 9.53
C ALA A 21 -15.29 14.63 10.09
N LYS A 22 -16.29 15.17 10.81
CA LYS A 22 -17.44 14.39 11.31
C LYS A 22 -18.26 13.70 10.22
N TRP A 23 -18.16 14.16 8.97
CA TRP A 23 -18.84 13.57 7.82
C TRP A 23 -17.96 12.62 7.01
N THR A 24 -16.71 12.42 7.43
CA THR A 24 -15.81 11.45 6.77
C THR A 24 -16.23 10.03 7.11
N PRO A 25 -16.54 9.17 6.12
CA PRO A 25 -17.02 7.81 6.38
C PRO A 25 -15.88 6.81 6.68
N VAL A 26 -14.62 7.23 6.46
CA VAL A 26 -13.44 6.37 6.62
C VAL A 26 -12.46 6.97 7.62
N SER A 27 -11.87 6.13 8.46
CA SER A 27 -10.80 6.51 9.40
C SER A 27 -9.44 6.52 8.72
N LYS A 28 -9.21 5.59 7.78
CA LYS A 28 -7.98 5.41 7.04
C LYS A 28 -8.30 5.17 5.57
N CYS A 29 -7.60 5.86 4.69
CA CYS A 29 -7.58 5.56 3.27
C CYS A 29 -6.18 5.88 2.76
N VAL A 30 -5.35 4.86 2.63
CA VAL A 30 -3.98 4.97 2.13
C VAL A 30 -3.78 4.04 0.96
N PHE A 31 -2.83 4.36 0.10
CA PHE A 31 -2.44 3.49 -0.99
C PHE A 31 -0.91 3.37 -1.06
N ARG A 32 -0.46 2.27 -1.62
CA ARG A 32 0.95 2.03 -1.92
C ARG A 32 1.07 1.28 -3.24
N PRO A 33 2.14 1.51 -4.01
CA PRO A 33 2.41 0.70 -5.19
C PRO A 33 2.72 -0.73 -4.77
N LYS A 34 2.28 -1.69 -5.59
CA LYS A 34 2.65 -3.10 -5.41
C LYS A 34 4.13 -3.26 -5.79
N PRO A 35 4.98 -3.89 -4.95
CA PRO A 35 6.35 -4.14 -5.32
C PRO A 35 6.47 -5.25 -6.36
N THR A 36 7.34 -5.06 -7.35
CA THR A 36 7.83 -6.13 -8.21
C THR A 36 9.17 -6.57 -7.67
N ILE A 37 9.28 -7.84 -7.25
CA ILE A 37 10.42 -8.39 -6.53
C ILE A 37 11.04 -9.48 -7.36
N SER A 38 12.37 -9.49 -7.45
CA SER A 38 13.14 -10.58 -8.06
C SER A 38 14.41 -10.87 -7.27
N TRP A 39 14.72 -12.16 -7.14
CA TRP A 39 15.94 -12.68 -6.55
C TRP A 39 16.76 -13.44 -7.58
N ASP A 40 18.10 -13.36 -7.49
CA ASP A 40 18.98 -14.34 -8.11
C ASP A 40 19.11 -15.55 -7.18
N ASP A 41 18.15 -16.47 -7.27
CA ASP A 41 18.06 -17.65 -6.40
C ASP A 41 19.31 -18.51 -6.46
N ASN A 42 19.97 -18.61 -7.63
CA ASN A 42 21.19 -19.40 -7.77
C ASN A 42 22.35 -18.77 -6.99
N ALA A 43 22.47 -17.46 -7.08
CA ALA A 43 23.51 -16.73 -6.33
C ALA A 43 23.24 -16.79 -4.83
N VAL A 44 22.00 -16.65 -4.38
CA VAL A 44 21.60 -16.74 -2.96
C VAL A 44 21.87 -18.15 -2.41
N ARG A 45 21.51 -19.21 -3.14
CA ARG A 45 21.74 -20.60 -2.72
C ARG A 45 23.22 -20.96 -2.64
N ALA A 46 24.06 -20.34 -3.48
CA ALA A 46 25.51 -20.54 -3.45
C ALA A 46 26.18 -19.90 -2.21
N LEU A 47 25.53 -18.97 -1.52
CA LEU A 47 26.06 -18.36 -0.30
C LEU A 47 26.08 -19.35 0.87
N PRO A 48 27.08 -19.25 1.75
CA PRO A 48 27.10 -19.95 3.04
C PRO A 48 25.88 -19.57 3.91
N PRO A 49 25.37 -20.45 4.79
CA PRO A 49 24.22 -20.18 5.63
C PRO A 49 24.36 -18.94 6.53
N ASN A 50 25.55 -18.66 7.04
CA ASN A 50 25.84 -17.48 7.85
C ASN A 50 25.62 -16.17 7.07
N LEU A 51 26.01 -16.12 5.79
CA LEU A 51 25.83 -14.94 4.95
C LEU A 51 24.35 -14.76 4.56
N ARG A 52 23.62 -15.84 4.34
CA ARG A 52 22.16 -15.77 4.12
C ARG A 52 21.41 -15.22 5.34
N ASN A 53 21.82 -15.61 6.56
CA ASN A 53 21.26 -15.04 7.78
C ASN A 53 21.50 -13.51 7.85
N ILE A 54 22.69 -13.03 7.49
CA ILE A 54 22.99 -11.60 7.48
C ILE A 54 22.06 -10.85 6.50
N ILE A 55 21.73 -11.44 5.34
CA ILE A 55 20.77 -10.83 4.40
C ILE A 55 19.37 -10.71 5.03
N VAL A 56 18.91 -11.74 5.74
CA VAL A 56 17.62 -11.69 6.42
C VAL A 56 17.61 -10.69 7.57
N ASP A 57 18.72 -10.60 8.31
CA ASP A 57 18.86 -9.74 9.49
C ASP A 57 19.10 -8.26 9.16
N VAL A 58 19.39 -7.91 7.89
CA VAL A 58 19.51 -6.50 7.46
C VAL A 58 18.19 -5.74 7.56
N CYS A 59 17.08 -6.46 7.51
CA CYS A 59 15.74 -5.92 7.68
C CYS A 59 15.20 -6.22 9.07
N PRO A 60 14.25 -5.42 9.56
CA PRO A 60 13.48 -5.76 10.76
C PRO A 60 12.81 -7.12 10.63
N ALA A 61 12.64 -7.80 11.77
CA ALA A 61 11.99 -9.10 11.83
C ALA A 61 10.63 -9.09 11.13
N GLY A 62 10.40 -10.07 10.26
CA GLY A 62 9.16 -10.22 9.51
C GLY A 62 9.12 -9.53 8.14
N VAL A 63 10.15 -8.81 7.72
CA VAL A 63 10.25 -8.27 6.33
C VAL A 63 10.77 -9.34 5.39
N LEU A 64 11.90 -9.94 5.71
CA LEU A 64 12.46 -11.10 5.03
C LEU A 64 12.34 -12.34 5.90
N GLY A 65 12.44 -13.50 5.29
CA GLY A 65 12.48 -14.78 5.97
C GLY A 65 12.86 -15.89 5.02
N TYR A 66 12.80 -17.11 5.51
CA TYR A 66 13.05 -18.30 4.70
C TYR A 66 11.73 -18.91 4.25
N GLU A 67 11.73 -19.51 3.06
CA GLU A 67 10.61 -20.29 2.54
C GLU A 67 10.39 -21.53 3.43
N ASP A 68 11.49 -22.25 3.71
CA ASP A 68 11.53 -23.34 4.70
C ASP A 68 12.53 -22.99 5.80
N GLU A 69 12.05 -22.87 7.03
CA GLU A 69 12.86 -22.56 8.23
C GLU A 69 13.86 -23.70 8.57
N ARG A 70 13.64 -24.92 8.04
CA ARG A 70 14.54 -26.04 8.25
C ARG A 70 15.70 -26.06 7.28
N ASP A 71 15.41 -25.76 6.01
CA ASP A 71 16.38 -25.82 4.93
C ASP A 71 17.18 -24.50 4.78
N ARG A 72 16.52 -23.37 4.97
CA ARG A 72 17.10 -22.01 4.90
C ARG A 72 17.90 -21.74 3.63
N THR A 73 17.48 -22.31 2.50
CA THR A 73 18.14 -22.15 1.20
C THR A 73 17.59 -21.01 0.37
N SER A 74 16.27 -20.75 0.50
CA SER A 74 15.55 -19.72 -0.26
C SER A 74 15.08 -18.61 0.65
N ILE A 75 15.45 -17.37 0.31
CA ILE A 75 14.98 -16.16 1.02
C ILE A 75 13.72 -15.65 0.33
N VAL A 76 12.68 -15.38 1.12
CA VAL A 76 11.40 -14.86 0.63
C VAL A 76 11.03 -13.56 1.35
N VAL A 77 10.29 -12.71 0.67
CA VAL A 77 9.73 -11.50 1.26
C VAL A 77 8.43 -11.87 1.97
N LYS A 78 8.39 -11.69 3.29
CA LYS A 78 7.20 -11.94 4.13
C LYS A 78 6.30 -10.71 4.24
N ASN A 79 6.88 -9.51 4.14
CA ASN A 79 6.14 -8.25 4.19
C ASN A 79 6.46 -7.39 2.95
N GLU A 80 5.62 -7.54 1.93
CA GLU A 80 5.72 -6.75 0.70
C GLU A 80 5.49 -5.24 0.93
N ALA A 81 4.79 -4.87 2.01
CA ALA A 81 4.51 -3.47 2.30
C ALA A 81 5.76 -2.68 2.66
N ALA A 82 6.67 -3.32 3.39
CA ALA A 82 7.87 -2.67 3.91
C ALA A 82 9.10 -2.87 3.01
N ILE A 83 9.08 -3.82 2.06
CA ILE A 83 10.29 -4.21 1.32
C ILE A 83 10.91 -3.07 0.51
N LEU A 84 10.10 -2.16 0.00
CA LEU A 84 10.58 -1.04 -0.80
C LEU A 84 11.49 -0.09 -0.01
N ASP A 85 11.23 0.05 1.30
CA ASP A 85 12.01 0.91 2.19
C ASP A 85 13.43 0.36 2.42
N PHE A 86 13.59 -0.98 2.38
CA PHE A 86 14.85 -1.68 2.62
C PHE A 86 15.56 -2.14 1.34
N THR A 87 14.99 -1.85 0.16
CA THR A 87 15.53 -2.31 -1.13
C THR A 87 17.00 -1.95 -1.30
N LYS A 88 17.37 -0.71 -0.98
CA LYS A 88 18.73 -0.22 -1.15
C LYS A 88 19.71 -0.94 -0.22
N ASP A 89 19.36 -1.14 1.04
CA ASP A 89 20.21 -1.79 2.03
C ASP A 89 20.45 -3.25 1.65
N ILE A 90 19.41 -3.96 1.17
CA ILE A 90 19.53 -5.34 0.68
C ILE A 90 20.41 -5.39 -0.58
N GLN A 91 20.22 -4.45 -1.50
CA GLN A 91 21.02 -4.40 -2.74
C GLN A 91 22.50 -4.14 -2.45
N ASP A 92 22.81 -3.17 -1.60
CA ASP A 92 24.19 -2.82 -1.25
C ASP A 92 24.88 -3.99 -0.52
N LEU A 93 24.16 -4.65 0.40
CA LEU A 93 24.67 -5.84 1.10
C LEU A 93 24.88 -7.01 0.13
N THR A 94 23.88 -7.36 -0.67
CA THR A 94 23.98 -8.51 -1.61
C THR A 94 25.03 -8.27 -2.69
N LYS A 95 25.24 -7.02 -3.10
CA LYS A 95 26.32 -6.64 -3.99
C LYS A 95 27.70 -6.88 -3.38
N GLN A 96 27.90 -6.53 -2.10
CA GLN A 96 29.15 -6.79 -1.39
C GLN A 96 29.44 -8.29 -1.22
N LEU A 97 28.39 -9.10 -1.04
CA LEU A 97 28.50 -10.54 -0.88
C LEU A 97 28.67 -11.29 -2.21
N SER A 98 28.37 -10.64 -3.33
CA SER A 98 28.45 -11.23 -4.67
C SER A 98 29.88 -11.23 -5.19
N PRO A 99 30.43 -12.38 -5.65
CA PRO A 99 31.74 -12.44 -6.32
C PRO A 99 31.81 -11.56 -7.59
N GLN A 100 30.66 -11.33 -8.22
CA GLN A 100 30.55 -10.52 -9.44
C GLN A 100 30.28 -9.04 -9.16
N ASN A 101 30.18 -8.64 -7.89
CA ASN A 101 29.82 -7.28 -7.47
C ASN A 101 28.49 -6.79 -8.06
N LYS A 102 27.52 -7.71 -8.22
CA LYS A 102 26.16 -7.44 -8.69
C LYS A 102 25.16 -7.71 -7.57
N PRO A 103 24.11 -6.88 -7.41
CA PRO A 103 23.09 -7.14 -6.43
C PRO A 103 22.33 -8.42 -6.80
N MET A 104 22.00 -9.24 -5.79
CA MET A 104 21.21 -10.47 -5.95
C MET A 104 19.71 -10.23 -5.75
N PHE A 105 19.36 -9.03 -5.35
CA PHE A 105 17.98 -8.61 -5.05
C PHE A 105 17.62 -7.38 -5.86
N HIS A 106 16.42 -7.39 -6.43
CA HIS A 106 15.82 -6.23 -7.08
C HIS A 106 14.38 -6.09 -6.62
N ALA A 107 14.02 -4.90 -6.20
CA ALA A 107 12.63 -4.51 -5.98
C ALA A 107 12.38 -3.14 -6.60
N SER A 108 11.22 -2.99 -7.20
CA SER A 108 10.75 -1.74 -7.78
C SER A 108 9.26 -1.56 -7.52
N ALA A 109 8.83 -0.33 -7.39
CA ALA A 109 7.42 0.00 -7.27
C ALA A 109 6.73 -0.16 -8.62
N SER A 110 5.59 -0.87 -8.68
CA SER A 110 4.75 -0.90 -9.87
C SER A 110 4.18 0.49 -10.15
N THR A 111 4.09 0.84 -11.41
CA THR A 111 3.45 2.08 -11.87
C THR A 111 1.97 1.89 -12.22
N THR A 112 1.50 0.65 -12.28
CA THR A 112 0.15 0.28 -12.71
C THR A 112 -0.67 -0.40 -11.61
N ASP A 113 0.02 -1.07 -10.67
CA ASP A 113 -0.63 -1.88 -9.64
C ASP A 113 -0.45 -1.25 -8.27
N PHE A 114 -1.57 -1.03 -7.60
CA PHE A 114 -1.62 -0.38 -6.29
C PHE A 114 -2.43 -1.20 -5.30
N VAL A 115 -2.02 -1.16 -4.04
CA VAL A 115 -2.77 -1.74 -2.92
C VAL A 115 -3.36 -0.60 -2.13
N PHE A 116 -4.70 -0.55 -2.03
CA PHE A 116 -5.43 0.39 -1.21
C PHE A 116 -5.82 -0.28 0.11
N GLU A 117 -5.64 0.45 1.20
CA GLU A 117 -6.08 0.04 2.52
C GLU A 117 -7.08 1.06 3.04
N VAL A 118 -8.33 0.62 3.15
CA VAL A 118 -9.47 1.48 3.53
C VAL A 118 -10.12 0.92 4.78
N GLU A 119 -10.31 1.76 5.78
CA GLU A 119 -10.96 1.42 7.04
C GLU A 119 -12.18 2.31 7.26
N SER A 120 -13.36 1.69 7.39
CA SER A 120 -14.62 2.39 7.64
C SER A 120 -14.78 2.69 9.13
N LEU A 121 -15.47 3.81 9.43
CA LEU A 121 -15.93 4.14 10.78
C LEU A 121 -17.19 3.33 11.23
N GLY A 122 -17.63 2.38 10.40
CA GLY A 122 -18.75 1.49 10.71
C GLY A 122 -20.14 2.01 10.30
N GLY A 123 -20.25 3.28 9.89
CA GLY A 123 -21.53 3.85 9.44
C GLY A 123 -21.91 3.46 8.01
N VAL A 124 -20.92 3.15 7.17
CA VAL A 124 -21.08 2.74 5.77
C VAL A 124 -20.12 1.58 5.50
N PRO A 125 -20.53 0.52 4.80
CA PRO A 125 -19.64 -0.56 4.36
C PRO A 125 -18.47 -0.03 3.54
N VAL A 126 -17.29 -0.68 3.63
CA VAL A 126 -16.08 -0.23 2.93
C VAL A 126 -16.26 -0.24 1.42
N ASP A 127 -16.89 -1.28 0.89
CA ASP A 127 -17.18 -1.43 -0.54
C ASP A 127 -18.02 -0.27 -1.07
N ASP A 128 -19.04 0.11 -0.32
CA ASP A 128 -19.91 1.25 -0.65
C ASP A 128 -19.16 2.58 -0.59
N CYS A 129 -18.23 2.76 0.38
CA CYS A 129 -17.38 3.94 0.45
C CYS A 129 -16.52 4.08 -0.80
N VAL A 130 -15.90 2.98 -1.27
CA VAL A 130 -15.06 2.96 -2.49
C VAL A 130 -15.90 3.26 -3.72
N LEU A 131 -17.07 2.59 -3.86
CA LEU A 131 -17.98 2.82 -4.98
C LEU A 131 -18.50 4.25 -5.02
N CYS A 132 -18.88 4.82 -3.88
CA CYS A 132 -19.31 6.23 -3.79
C CYS A 132 -18.18 7.18 -4.20
N GLY A 133 -16.94 6.91 -3.77
CA GLY A 133 -15.77 7.69 -4.17
C GLY A 133 -15.54 7.67 -5.68
N LEU A 134 -15.60 6.51 -6.31
CA LEU A 134 -15.45 6.35 -7.76
C LEU A 134 -16.59 7.04 -8.53
N ASN A 135 -17.81 6.92 -8.06
CA ASN A 135 -18.99 7.60 -8.65
C ASN A 135 -18.86 9.12 -8.57
N GLU A 136 -18.31 9.63 -7.46
CA GLU A 136 -18.10 11.08 -7.31
C GLU A 136 -17.01 11.60 -8.26
N ILE A 137 -15.94 10.84 -8.49
CA ILE A 137 -14.92 11.15 -9.50
C ILE A 137 -15.54 11.16 -10.89
N LYS A 138 -16.33 10.13 -11.22
CA LYS A 138 -17.05 10.04 -12.50
C LYS A 138 -17.96 11.25 -12.72
N ARG A 139 -18.75 11.63 -11.70
CA ARG A 139 -19.63 12.80 -11.74
C ARG A 139 -18.87 14.09 -12.02
N LYS A 140 -17.74 14.31 -11.34
CA LYS A 140 -16.88 15.49 -11.56
C LYS A 140 -16.30 15.54 -12.97
N LEU A 141 -15.85 14.42 -13.49
CA LEU A 141 -15.31 14.33 -14.87
C LEU A 141 -16.39 14.57 -15.92
N THR A 142 -17.60 14.03 -15.71
CA THR A 142 -18.73 14.29 -16.60
C THR A 142 -19.13 15.77 -16.61
N ASN A 143 -19.18 16.42 -15.45
CA ASN A 143 -19.48 17.85 -15.36
C ASN A 143 -18.40 18.69 -16.06
N LEU A 144 -17.13 18.33 -15.90
CA LEU A 144 -16.01 18.98 -16.60
C LEU A 144 -16.13 18.82 -18.11
N GLN A 145 -16.47 17.62 -18.59
CA GLN A 145 -16.65 17.34 -20.01
C GLN A 145 -17.77 18.21 -20.61
N VAL A 146 -18.90 18.35 -19.90
CA VAL A 146 -19.99 19.23 -20.35
C VAL A 146 -19.53 20.68 -20.40
N ALA A 147 -18.89 21.20 -19.36
CA ALA A 147 -18.40 22.58 -19.34
C ALA A 147 -17.39 22.89 -20.44
N VAL A 148 -16.49 21.94 -20.75
CA VAL A 148 -15.55 22.09 -21.87
C VAL A 148 -16.27 22.13 -23.21
N ALA A 149 -17.30 21.29 -23.39
CA ALA A 149 -18.09 21.29 -24.63
C ALA A 149 -18.87 22.60 -24.82
N GLU A 150 -19.43 23.16 -23.74
CA GLU A 150 -20.13 24.46 -23.77
C GLU A 150 -19.17 25.59 -24.21
N VAL A 151 -17.99 25.69 -23.59
CA VAL A 151 -16.98 26.70 -23.94
C VAL A 151 -16.49 26.53 -25.38
N ALA A 152 -16.30 25.29 -25.86
CA ALA A 152 -15.90 25.02 -27.22
C ALA A 152 -17.00 25.46 -28.25
N ALA A 153 -18.26 25.28 -27.87
CA ALA A 153 -19.39 25.71 -28.71
C ALA A 153 -19.56 27.26 -28.78
N GLU A 154 -19.19 27.97 -27.72
CA GLU A 154 -19.21 29.43 -27.66
C GLU A 154 -18.07 30.08 -28.48
N GLN A 155 -16.99 29.32 -28.75
CA GLN A 155 -15.84 29.82 -29.53
C GLN A 155 -15.87 29.45 -31.01
N ALA A 156 -16.84 28.68 -31.44
CA ALA A 156 -17.04 28.24 -32.81
C ALA A 156 -18.07 29.09 -33.56
#